data_e0aff0ca7e9f8699be6043b69e979401
#
_entry.id   e0aff0ca7e9f8699be6043b69e979401
#
_cell.length_a   1.000
_cell.length_b   1.000
_cell.length_c   1.000
_cell.angle_alpha   90.00
_cell.angle_beta   90.00
_cell.angle_gamma   90.00
#
_symmetry.space_group_name_H-M   'P 1'
#
loop_
_entity.id
_entity.type
_entity.pdbx_description
1 polymer ?
#
loop_
_entity_poly.entity_id
_entity_poly.type
_entity_poly.pdbx_seq_one_letter_code
_entity_poly.pdbx_strand_id
1 'polypeptide(L)'
;LHVRSRRQRQMCIRDRKWALVTGASSGIGLAYAEELASRGYQLVIVSNEEQAIREKGEFLSEKYGIEVLPLYRDLAIPGAAKELYDTCQEKNIPIEVLVNNAGMFFFCETLQAKANIVEKMLYLHVTTPTQLCYYFGQEMKKRRHGYILNMSSLSCWLPYPGITLYA
;
A
#
# COMPACT_ATOMS: atom_id res chain seq x y z
N LEU A 1 -20.59 26.62 20.27
CA LEU A 1 -20.25 25.76 19.11
C LEU A 1 -19.43 26.61 18.13
N HIS A 2 -18.08 26.51 18.21
CA HIS A 2 -17.19 27.18 17.24
C HIS A 2 -17.23 26.43 15.90
N VAL A 3 -17.95 26.95 14.92
CA VAL A 3 -17.95 26.47 13.56
C VAL A 3 -16.62 26.91 12.92
N ARG A 4 -15.68 25.98 12.74
CA ARG A 4 -14.44 26.23 12.01
C ARG A 4 -14.74 26.71 10.59
N SER A 5 -14.15 27.81 10.15
CA SER A 5 -14.33 28.36 8.80
C SER A 5 -13.88 27.36 7.72
N ARG A 6 -14.38 27.50 6.47
CA ARG A 6 -13.94 26.67 5.33
C ARG A 6 -12.42 26.68 5.14
N ARG A 7 -11.76 27.83 5.34
CA ARG A 7 -10.29 27.97 5.31
C ARG A 7 -9.59 27.19 6.41
N GLN A 8 -10.12 27.18 7.64
CA GLN A 8 -9.56 26.40 8.75
C GLN A 8 -9.77 24.90 8.55
N ARG A 9 -10.88 24.46 7.94
CA ARG A 9 -11.07 23.06 7.53
C ARG A 9 -10.10 22.64 6.42
N GLN A 10 -9.88 23.48 5.41
CA GLN A 10 -8.90 23.21 4.35
C GLN A 10 -7.45 23.20 4.86
N MET A 11 -7.09 24.07 5.79
CA MET A 11 -5.78 24.05 6.45
C MET A 11 -5.58 22.76 7.26
N CYS A 12 -6.57 22.34 8.04
CA CYS A 12 -6.49 21.07 8.78
C CYS A 12 -6.40 19.80 7.91
N ILE A 13 -6.93 19.83 6.69
CA ILE A 13 -6.81 18.72 5.74
C ILE A 13 -5.42 18.69 5.09
N ARG A 14 -4.82 19.85 4.85
CA ARG A 14 -3.49 19.96 4.23
C ARG A 14 -2.35 19.55 5.16
N ASP A 15 -2.56 19.61 6.48
CA ASP A 15 -1.56 19.24 7.49
C ASP A 15 -1.64 17.76 7.90
N ARG A 16 -2.62 17.02 7.38
CA ARG A 16 -2.75 15.57 7.67
C ARG A 16 -1.75 14.78 6.85
N LYS A 17 -0.89 14.07 7.54
CA LYS A 17 0.07 13.14 6.92
C LYS A 17 -0.64 11.86 6.54
N TRP A 18 -0.48 11.41 5.31
CA TRP A 18 -1.08 10.19 4.80
C TRP A 18 -0.02 9.14 4.47
N ALA A 19 -0.29 7.91 4.84
CA ALA A 19 0.50 6.76 4.44
C ALA A 19 -0.36 5.78 3.64
N LEU A 20 0.25 5.15 2.63
CA LEU A 20 -0.35 4.08 1.85
C LEU A 20 0.39 2.78 2.15
N VAL A 21 -0.35 1.75 2.55
CA VAL A 21 0.21 0.42 2.85
C VAL A 21 -0.49 -0.64 2.01
N THR A 22 0.25 -1.34 1.17
CA THR A 22 -0.27 -2.46 0.38
C THR A 22 -0.12 -3.79 1.14
N GLY A 23 -1.09 -4.70 0.98
CA GLY A 23 -1.14 -5.97 1.71
C GLY A 23 -1.41 -5.78 3.20
N ALA A 24 -2.28 -4.83 3.56
CA ALA A 24 -2.49 -4.41 4.94
C ALA A 24 -3.64 -5.15 5.65
N SER A 25 -4.22 -6.19 5.06
CA SER A 25 -5.27 -7.01 5.71
C SER A 25 -4.74 -7.89 6.84
N SER A 26 -3.42 -8.20 6.82
CA SER A 26 -2.82 -9.12 7.79
C SER A 26 -1.29 -8.97 7.87
N GLY A 27 -0.67 -9.69 8.80
CA GLY A 27 0.78 -9.87 8.88
C GLY A 27 1.58 -8.58 8.97
N ILE A 28 2.68 -8.52 8.21
CA ILE A 28 3.64 -7.40 8.25
C ILE A 28 2.99 -6.10 7.77
N GLY A 29 2.14 -6.15 6.72
CA GLY A 29 1.46 -4.96 6.22
C GLY A 29 0.52 -4.34 7.24
N LEU A 30 -0.23 -5.16 7.98
CA LEU A 30 -1.07 -4.68 9.08
C LEU A 30 -0.23 -4.08 10.22
N ALA A 31 0.89 -4.70 10.57
CA ALA A 31 1.79 -4.15 11.59
C ALA A 31 2.36 -2.77 11.19
N TYR A 32 2.72 -2.57 9.91
CA TYR A 32 3.09 -1.24 9.41
C TYR A 32 1.93 -0.25 9.49
N ALA A 33 0.72 -0.67 9.13
CA ALA A 33 -0.45 0.20 9.22
C ALA A 33 -0.73 0.62 10.67
N GLU A 34 -0.65 -0.30 11.63
CA GLU A 34 -0.79 -0.01 13.06
C GLU A 34 0.28 0.96 13.57
N GLU A 35 1.54 0.73 13.21
CA GLU A 35 2.64 1.61 13.62
C GLU A 35 2.48 3.04 13.05
N LEU A 36 2.11 3.17 11.78
CA LEU A 36 1.86 4.46 11.17
C LEU A 36 0.63 5.17 11.77
N ALA A 37 -0.44 4.41 12.06
CA ALA A 37 -1.62 4.90 12.76
C ALA A 37 -1.26 5.44 14.14
N SER A 38 -0.44 4.73 14.91
CA SER A 38 0.00 5.14 16.24
C SER A 38 0.81 6.45 16.23
N ARG A 39 1.46 6.74 15.10
CA ARG A 39 2.19 7.99 14.85
C ARG A 39 1.31 9.13 14.29
N GLY A 40 -0.01 8.90 14.20
CA GLY A 40 -0.97 9.90 13.75
C GLY A 40 -1.09 10.07 12.24
N TYR A 41 -0.58 9.14 11.43
CA TYR A 41 -0.83 9.12 10.01
C TYR A 41 -2.29 8.72 9.72
N GLN A 42 -2.92 9.41 8.77
CA GLN A 42 -4.11 8.91 8.10
C GLN A 42 -3.69 7.80 7.14
N LEU A 43 -4.53 6.82 6.88
CA LEU A 43 -4.12 5.64 6.12
C LEU A 43 -4.95 5.40 4.87
N VAL A 44 -4.29 5.03 3.78
CA VAL A 44 -4.85 4.25 2.69
C VAL A 44 -4.32 2.83 2.84
N ILE A 45 -5.20 1.88 3.05
CA ILE A 45 -4.84 0.46 3.20
C ILE A 45 -5.42 -0.34 2.04
N VAL A 46 -4.61 -1.22 1.46
CA VAL A 46 -4.98 -1.95 0.23
C VAL A 46 -4.80 -3.45 0.41
N SER A 47 -5.78 -4.23 0.00
CA SER A 47 -5.72 -5.69 -0.06
C SER A 47 -6.66 -6.24 -1.12
N ASN A 48 -6.42 -7.47 -1.54
CA ASN A 48 -7.35 -8.27 -2.36
C ASN A 48 -8.31 -9.15 -1.52
N GLU A 49 -8.40 -8.89 -0.23
CA GLU A 49 -9.33 -9.53 0.71
C GLU A 49 -10.34 -8.47 1.17
N GLU A 50 -11.49 -8.37 0.47
CA GLU A 50 -12.43 -7.27 0.63
C GLU A 50 -12.95 -7.11 2.06
N GLN A 51 -13.46 -8.19 2.64
CA GLN A 51 -14.00 -8.15 3.99
C GLN A 51 -12.91 -7.82 5.02
N ALA A 52 -11.77 -8.51 4.94
CA ALA A 52 -10.67 -8.31 5.88
C ALA A 52 -10.14 -6.87 5.85
N ILE A 53 -9.97 -6.25 4.67
CA ILE A 53 -9.44 -4.89 4.58
C ILE A 53 -10.43 -3.86 5.12
N ARG A 54 -11.76 -4.07 4.97
CA ARG A 54 -12.79 -3.21 5.54
C ARG A 54 -12.78 -3.28 7.06
N GLU A 55 -12.80 -4.50 7.64
CA GLU A 55 -12.74 -4.72 9.09
C GLU A 55 -11.48 -4.10 9.71
N LYS A 56 -10.32 -4.24 9.03
CA LYS A 56 -9.07 -3.60 9.50
C LYS A 56 -9.12 -2.09 9.40
N GLY A 57 -9.78 -1.54 8.38
CA GLY A 57 -10.01 -0.10 8.27
C GLY A 57 -10.81 0.47 9.43
N GLU A 58 -11.91 -0.18 9.79
CA GLU A 58 -12.75 0.19 10.93
C GLU A 58 -11.96 0.08 12.25
N PHE A 59 -11.30 -1.06 12.47
CA PHE A 59 -10.46 -1.28 13.65
C PHE A 59 -9.40 -0.21 13.85
N LEU A 60 -8.64 0.13 12.79
CA LEU A 60 -7.57 1.14 12.85
C LEU A 60 -8.15 2.54 13.11
N SER A 61 -9.27 2.87 12.47
CA SER A 61 -9.94 4.16 12.65
C SER A 61 -10.44 4.34 14.09
N GLU A 62 -11.09 3.33 14.65
CA GLU A 62 -11.60 3.36 16.02
C GLU A 62 -10.47 3.39 17.06
N LYS A 63 -9.49 2.51 16.91
CA LYS A 63 -8.38 2.37 17.87
C LYS A 63 -7.49 3.59 17.97
N TYR A 64 -7.20 4.24 16.82
CA TYR A 64 -6.24 5.34 16.76
C TYR A 64 -6.86 6.71 16.53
N GLY A 65 -8.17 6.80 16.27
CA GLY A 65 -8.86 8.07 16.03
C GLY A 65 -8.41 8.77 14.75
N ILE A 66 -8.02 8.00 13.73
CA ILE A 66 -7.52 8.48 12.44
C ILE A 66 -8.52 8.24 11.32
N GLU A 67 -8.34 8.91 10.19
CA GLU A 67 -9.05 8.60 8.96
C GLU A 67 -8.37 7.44 8.25
N VAL A 68 -9.15 6.42 7.86
CA VAL A 68 -8.65 5.27 7.11
C VAL A 68 -9.50 5.06 5.87
N LEU A 69 -8.87 4.94 4.71
CA LEU A 69 -9.49 4.56 3.45
C LEU A 69 -9.10 3.11 3.12
N PRO A 70 -9.96 2.13 3.42
CA PRO A 70 -9.73 0.77 2.99
C PRO A 70 -10.11 0.60 1.51
N LEU A 71 -9.21 0.00 0.73
CA LEU A 71 -9.40 -0.25 -0.69
C LEU A 71 -9.24 -1.73 -0.99
N TYR A 72 -10.30 -2.33 -1.52
CA TYR A 72 -10.23 -3.65 -2.14
C TYR A 72 -9.63 -3.51 -3.54
N ARG A 73 -8.44 -4.08 -3.78
CA ARG A 73 -7.76 -4.08 -5.07
C ARG A 73 -6.87 -5.30 -5.23
N ASP A 74 -6.97 -5.95 -6.39
CA ASP A 74 -5.96 -6.93 -6.82
C ASP A 74 -4.79 -6.19 -7.47
N LEU A 75 -3.63 -6.22 -6.82
CA LEU A 75 -2.42 -5.56 -7.30
C LEU A 75 -1.58 -6.45 -8.25
N ALA A 76 -2.03 -7.67 -8.51
CA ALA A 76 -1.40 -8.64 -9.40
C ALA A 76 -1.92 -8.55 -10.85
N ILE A 77 -2.52 -7.44 -11.24
CA ILE A 77 -3.10 -7.23 -12.57
C ILE A 77 -2.58 -5.94 -13.24
N PRO A 78 -2.60 -5.88 -14.58
CA PRO A 78 -2.24 -4.68 -15.31
C PRO A 78 -3.08 -3.48 -14.88
N GLY A 79 -2.46 -2.30 -14.79
CA GLY A 79 -3.16 -1.04 -14.50
C GLY A 79 -3.45 -0.77 -13.02
N ALA A 80 -3.35 -1.76 -12.14
CA ALA A 80 -3.71 -1.64 -10.71
C ALA A 80 -2.99 -0.48 -10.00
N ALA A 81 -1.71 -0.28 -10.29
CA ALA A 81 -0.92 0.82 -9.71
C ALA A 81 -1.46 2.20 -10.12
N LYS A 82 -1.83 2.35 -11.41
CA LYS A 82 -2.37 3.60 -11.93
C LYS A 82 -3.74 3.90 -11.32
N GLU A 83 -4.62 2.92 -11.25
CA GLU A 83 -5.95 3.07 -10.64
C GLU A 83 -5.85 3.44 -9.16
N LEU A 84 -4.91 2.84 -8.42
CA LEU A 84 -4.68 3.17 -7.02
C LEU A 84 -4.18 4.61 -6.86
N TYR A 85 -3.23 5.02 -7.71
CA TYR A 85 -2.75 6.38 -7.74
C TYR A 85 -3.88 7.38 -8.06
N ASP A 86 -4.66 7.12 -9.11
CA ASP A 86 -5.78 7.98 -9.52
C ASP A 86 -6.84 8.11 -8.41
N THR A 87 -7.16 7.02 -7.72
CA THR A 87 -8.07 7.04 -6.57
C THR A 87 -7.57 7.99 -5.47
N CYS A 88 -6.25 7.99 -5.19
CA CYS A 88 -5.67 8.93 -4.22
C CYS A 88 -5.72 10.39 -4.72
N GLN A 89 -5.47 10.62 -6.03
CA GLN A 89 -5.52 11.96 -6.61
C GLN A 89 -6.94 12.53 -6.62
N GLU A 90 -7.95 11.76 -7.04
CA GLU A 90 -9.36 12.16 -7.05
C GLU A 90 -9.87 12.55 -5.65
N LYS A 91 -9.38 11.84 -4.63
CA LYS A 91 -9.70 12.13 -3.22
C LYS A 91 -8.83 13.22 -2.60
N ASN A 92 -7.89 13.79 -3.36
CA ASN A 92 -6.91 14.77 -2.87
C ASN A 92 -6.12 14.28 -1.65
N ILE A 93 -5.71 13.01 -1.65
CA ILE A 93 -4.92 12.37 -0.59
C ILE A 93 -3.43 12.46 -0.92
N PRO A 94 -2.65 13.33 -0.24
CA PRO A 94 -1.22 13.49 -0.50
C PRO A 94 -0.42 12.43 0.26
N ILE A 95 -0.11 11.31 -0.38
CA ILE A 95 0.67 10.23 0.24
C ILE A 95 2.09 10.71 0.55
N GLU A 96 2.46 10.70 1.83
CA GLU A 96 3.79 11.02 2.35
C GLU A 96 4.66 9.77 2.53
N VAL A 97 4.04 8.65 2.95
CA VAL A 97 4.72 7.37 3.13
C VAL A 97 4.05 6.32 2.25
N LEU A 98 4.83 5.66 1.40
CA LEU A 98 4.41 4.51 0.61
C LEU A 98 5.10 3.26 1.15
N VAL A 99 4.31 2.25 1.56
CA VAL A 99 4.80 0.93 1.95
C VAL A 99 4.32 -0.10 0.93
N ASN A 100 5.20 -0.52 0.05
CA ASN A 100 5.00 -1.62 -0.89
C ASN A 100 5.31 -2.93 -0.15
N ASN A 101 4.26 -3.55 0.41
CA ASN A 101 4.37 -4.79 1.19
C ASN A 101 3.55 -5.93 0.58
N ALA A 102 2.52 -5.64 -0.23
CA ALA A 102 1.73 -6.69 -0.86
C ALA A 102 2.62 -7.69 -1.60
N GLY A 103 2.40 -8.95 -1.33
CA GLY A 103 3.19 -10.03 -1.93
C GLY A 103 2.44 -11.36 -1.86
N MET A 104 2.86 -12.29 -2.68
CA MET A 104 2.40 -13.67 -2.67
C MET A 104 3.61 -14.59 -2.64
N PHE A 105 3.48 -15.67 -1.92
CA PHE A 105 4.48 -16.73 -1.87
C PHE A 105 3.84 -18.07 -2.21
N PHE A 106 4.48 -18.84 -3.07
CA PHE A 106 4.14 -20.23 -3.26
C PHE A 106 5.40 -21.04 -3.56
N PHE A 107 5.39 -22.27 -3.13
CA PHE A 107 6.48 -23.20 -3.36
C PHE A 107 6.21 -24.01 -4.62
N CYS A 108 7.01 -23.80 -5.67
CA CYS A 108 6.86 -24.51 -6.93
C CYS A 108 8.15 -24.45 -7.75
N GLU A 109 8.48 -25.53 -8.43
CA GLU A 109 9.52 -25.50 -9.47
C GLU A 109 9.07 -24.59 -10.62
N THR A 110 9.96 -23.75 -11.11
CA THR A 110 9.64 -22.73 -12.13
C THR A 110 8.98 -23.29 -13.37
N LEU A 111 9.47 -24.45 -13.85
CA LEU A 111 8.93 -25.10 -15.06
C LEU A 111 7.56 -25.78 -14.84
N GLN A 112 7.14 -25.97 -13.60
CA GLN A 112 5.82 -26.51 -13.24
C GLN A 112 4.80 -25.41 -12.92
N ALA A 113 5.26 -24.17 -12.78
CA ALA A 113 4.39 -23.05 -12.49
C ALA A 113 3.47 -22.77 -13.69
N LYS A 114 2.19 -22.52 -13.41
CA LYS A 114 1.25 -22.09 -14.46
C LYS A 114 1.62 -20.68 -14.91
N ALA A 115 1.56 -20.41 -16.24
CA ALA A 115 1.93 -19.13 -16.81
C ALA A 115 1.22 -17.92 -16.15
N ASN A 116 -0.06 -18.05 -15.82
CA ASN A 116 -0.81 -17.01 -15.14
C ASN A 116 -0.33 -16.71 -13.71
N ILE A 117 0.29 -17.68 -13.04
CA ILE A 117 0.88 -17.47 -11.71
C ILE A 117 2.21 -16.73 -11.84
N VAL A 118 3.03 -17.08 -12.85
CA VAL A 118 4.26 -16.37 -13.17
C VAL A 118 3.95 -14.89 -13.46
N GLU A 119 2.96 -14.64 -14.30
CA GLU A 119 2.52 -13.29 -14.65
C GLU A 119 2.05 -12.50 -13.41
N LYS A 120 1.19 -13.08 -12.57
CA LYS A 120 0.73 -12.46 -11.33
C LYS A 120 1.89 -12.11 -10.39
N MET A 121 2.89 -12.99 -10.26
CA MET A 121 4.06 -12.70 -9.44
C MET A 121 4.85 -11.51 -9.97
N LEU A 122 5.08 -11.44 -11.30
CA LEU A 122 5.76 -10.31 -11.92
C LEU A 122 4.99 -9.01 -11.73
N TYR A 123 3.66 -9.03 -11.88
CA TYR A 123 2.86 -7.85 -11.59
C TYR A 123 2.96 -7.42 -10.13
N LEU A 124 2.74 -8.35 -9.20
CA LEU A 124 2.63 -8.03 -7.78
C LEU A 124 3.96 -7.61 -7.15
N HIS A 125 5.06 -8.29 -7.52
CA HIS A 125 6.36 -8.07 -6.89
C HIS A 125 7.27 -7.10 -7.64
N VAL A 126 7.05 -6.89 -8.94
CA VAL A 126 7.93 -6.05 -9.77
C VAL A 126 7.18 -4.87 -10.37
N THR A 127 6.18 -5.13 -11.22
CA THR A 127 5.55 -4.08 -12.03
C THR A 127 4.80 -3.08 -11.18
N THR A 128 3.88 -3.55 -10.35
CA THR A 128 3.03 -2.69 -9.52
C THR A 128 3.83 -1.85 -8.53
N PRO A 129 4.74 -2.40 -7.69
CA PRO A 129 5.52 -1.58 -6.78
C PRO A 129 6.43 -0.59 -7.51
N THR A 130 7.03 -0.96 -8.65
CA THR A 130 7.81 -0.03 -9.47
C THR A 130 6.96 1.13 -9.97
N GLN A 131 5.76 0.87 -10.47
CA GLN A 131 4.84 1.91 -10.93
C GLN A 131 4.33 2.80 -9.78
N LEU A 132 4.03 2.22 -8.61
CA LEU A 132 3.66 3.00 -7.43
C LEU A 132 4.80 3.92 -6.99
N CYS A 133 6.04 3.41 -6.96
CA CYS A 133 7.22 4.23 -6.70
C CYS A 133 7.34 5.38 -7.71
N TYR A 134 7.10 5.11 -8.99
CA TYR A 134 7.15 6.13 -10.05
C TYR A 134 6.08 7.21 -9.84
N TYR A 135 4.81 6.84 -9.68
CA TYR A 135 3.72 7.80 -9.56
C TYR A 135 3.82 8.63 -8.27
N PHE A 136 3.88 7.98 -7.12
CA PHE A 136 3.95 8.70 -5.84
C PHE A 136 5.30 9.39 -5.63
N GLY A 137 6.39 8.80 -6.14
CA GLY A 137 7.73 9.41 -6.08
C GLY A 137 7.82 10.75 -6.81
N GLN A 138 7.12 10.92 -7.94
CA GLN A 138 7.03 12.21 -8.62
C GLN A 138 6.38 13.27 -7.75
N GLU A 139 5.27 12.95 -7.09
CA GLU A 139 4.58 13.88 -6.18
C GLU A 139 5.43 14.19 -4.94
N MET A 140 6.08 13.20 -4.36
CA MET A 140 7.03 13.37 -3.25
C MET A 140 8.20 14.28 -3.64
N LYS A 141 8.76 14.08 -4.85
CA LYS A 141 9.83 14.94 -5.40
C LYS A 141 9.39 16.40 -5.54
N LYS A 142 8.19 16.67 -6.08
CA LYS A 142 7.64 18.02 -6.21
C LYS A 142 7.50 18.70 -4.85
N ARG A 143 7.06 17.96 -3.83
CA ARG A 143 6.90 18.44 -2.45
C ARG A 143 8.22 18.49 -1.68
N ARG A 144 9.31 17.91 -2.20
CA ARG A 144 10.60 17.70 -1.53
C ARG A 144 10.46 16.95 -0.20
N HIS A 145 9.46 16.09 -0.10
CA HIS A 145 9.17 15.34 1.11
C HIS A 145 8.40 14.07 0.79
N GLY A 146 8.82 12.94 1.38
CA GLY A 146 8.18 11.64 1.27
C GLY A 146 9.14 10.50 1.51
N TYR A 147 8.58 9.33 1.77
CA TYR A 147 9.32 8.10 2.07
C TYR A 147 8.71 6.93 1.31
N ILE A 148 9.55 6.07 0.77
CA ILE A 148 9.13 4.83 0.10
C ILE A 148 9.87 3.67 0.78
N LEU A 149 9.10 2.67 1.20
CA LEU A 149 9.61 1.42 1.73
C LEU A 149 9.13 0.29 0.83
N ASN A 150 10.07 -0.49 0.31
CA ASN A 150 9.79 -1.70 -0.45
C ASN A 150 10.17 -2.92 0.39
N MET A 151 9.20 -3.82 0.62
CA MET A 151 9.48 -5.07 1.28
C MET A 151 10.24 -6.01 0.35
N SER A 152 11.31 -6.56 0.85
CA SER A 152 12.08 -7.62 0.21
C SER A 152 12.02 -8.89 1.06
N SER A 153 12.79 -9.89 0.68
CA SER A 153 12.88 -11.16 1.40
C SER A 153 14.34 -11.58 1.58
N LEU A 154 14.61 -12.35 2.63
CA LEU A 154 15.90 -13.04 2.80
C LEU A 154 16.16 -14.06 1.69
N SER A 155 15.11 -14.53 1.00
CA SER A 155 15.24 -15.47 -0.12
C SER A 155 16.00 -14.91 -1.32
N CYS A 156 16.09 -13.58 -1.48
CA CYS A 156 16.97 -13.00 -2.50
C CYS A 156 18.47 -13.19 -2.19
N TRP A 157 18.83 -13.51 -0.94
CA TRP A 157 20.20 -13.82 -0.52
C TRP A 157 20.45 -15.31 -0.33
N LEU A 158 19.40 -16.06 -0.03
CA LEU A 158 19.45 -17.50 0.25
C LEU A 158 18.42 -18.23 -0.62
N PRO A 159 18.61 -18.22 -1.95
CA PRO A 159 17.72 -18.94 -2.85
C PRO A 159 17.88 -20.46 -2.68
N TYR A 160 16.75 -21.18 -2.78
CA TYR A 160 16.75 -22.64 -2.78
C TYR A 160 15.71 -23.18 -3.77
N PRO A 161 15.80 -24.47 -4.17
CA PRO A 161 14.88 -25.06 -5.13
C PRO A 161 13.41 -24.87 -4.72
N GLY A 162 12.56 -24.55 -5.67
CA GLY A 162 11.12 -24.36 -5.45
C GLY A 162 10.68 -22.93 -5.10
N ILE A 163 11.60 -21.97 -4.91
CA ILE A 163 11.26 -20.55 -4.69
C ILE A 163 11.83 -19.59 -5.73
N THR A 164 12.40 -20.10 -6.81
CA THR A 164 13.14 -19.31 -7.82
C THR A 164 12.34 -18.13 -8.40
N LEU A 165 11.02 -18.26 -8.52
CA LEU A 165 10.16 -17.17 -9.00
C LEU A 165 9.95 -16.06 -7.95
N TYR A 166 10.13 -16.40 -6.68
CA TYR A 166 9.95 -15.44 -5.58
C TYR A 166 11.29 -14.80 -5.16
N ALA A 167 12.39 -15.51 -5.29
CA ALA A 167 13.74 -15.07 -4.94
C ALA A 167 14.38 -14.19 -6.01
#